data_2b6141341da96acd183002c9fe96034b
#
_entry.id   2b6141341da96acd183002c9fe96034b
#
_cell.length_a   1.000
_cell.length_b   1.000
_cell.length_c   1.000
_cell.angle_alpha   90.00
_cell.angle_beta   90.00
_cell.angle_gamma   90.00
#
_symmetry.space_group_name_H-M   'P 1'
#
loop_
_entity.id
_entity.type
_entity.pdbx_description
1 polymer ?
#
loop_
_entity_poly.entity_id
_entity_poly.type
_entity_poly.pdbx_seq_one_letter_code
_entity_poly.pdbx_strand_id
1 'polypeptide(L)'
;LIVGSVKMCIRDRIIIPGVFQFRYLENRGAAFGILQNRQIVFAVGALLIFFAVVFIYGRIPQKRRFVPLRVCAILLASGAIGNLIDRLARNYVVDFCYFNLIDFPIFNVADCYVVIGCILFGILILFYYKDQEFDWVLQKKGSRS
;
A
#
# COMPACT_ATOMS: atom_id res chain seq x y z
N LEU A 1 22.83 3.52 -11.67
CA LEU A 1 23.48 2.35 -11.04
C LEU A 1 22.48 1.44 -10.33
N ILE A 2 21.63 1.94 -9.41
CA ILE A 2 20.68 1.11 -8.62
C ILE A 2 19.63 0.45 -9.51
N VAL A 3 19.09 1.14 -10.51
CA VAL A 3 18.04 0.61 -11.42
C VAL A 3 18.59 -0.54 -12.29
N GLY A 4 19.80 -0.42 -12.78
CA GLY A 4 20.46 -1.50 -13.53
C GLY A 4 20.70 -2.74 -12.67
N SER A 5 21.10 -2.55 -11.42
CA SER A 5 21.30 -3.66 -10.46
C SER A 5 20.01 -4.37 -10.10
N VAL A 6 18.91 -3.62 -9.85
CA VAL A 6 17.58 -4.19 -9.58
C VAL A 6 17.07 -4.96 -10.80
N LYS A 7 17.19 -4.39 -12.01
CA LYS A 7 16.82 -5.05 -13.27
C LYS A 7 17.60 -6.34 -13.49
N MET A 8 18.88 -6.37 -13.12
CA MET A 8 19.75 -7.54 -13.25
C MET A 8 19.46 -8.61 -12.19
N CYS A 9 19.06 -8.22 -10.98
CA CYS A 9 18.73 -9.16 -9.90
C CYS A 9 17.33 -9.80 -10.03
N ILE A 10 16.37 -9.10 -10.64
CA ILE A 10 14.96 -9.55 -10.76
C ILE A 10 14.70 -10.28 -12.09
N ARG A 11 15.67 -10.31 -13.01
CA ARG A 11 15.51 -10.86 -14.37
C ARG A 11 14.88 -12.26 -14.33
N ASP A 12 13.59 -12.32 -14.67
CA ASP A 12 12.79 -13.55 -14.97
C ASP A 12 13.20 -14.80 -14.17
N ARG A 13 13.25 -14.68 -12.85
CA ARG A 13 13.64 -15.78 -11.97
C ARG A 13 12.41 -16.60 -11.61
N ILE A 14 12.34 -17.82 -12.14
CA ILE A 14 11.32 -18.79 -11.75
C ILE A 14 11.64 -19.28 -10.33
N ILE A 15 10.67 -19.09 -9.42
CA ILE A 15 10.77 -19.55 -8.01
C ILE A 15 10.06 -20.89 -7.87
N ILE A 16 8.81 -20.97 -8.37
CA ILE A 16 8.03 -22.22 -8.41
C ILE A 16 7.55 -22.39 -9.84
N PRO A 17 8.06 -23.40 -10.59
CA PRO A 17 7.66 -23.62 -11.99
C PRO A 17 6.14 -23.65 -12.17
N GLY A 18 5.63 -22.87 -13.12
CA GLY A 18 4.19 -22.77 -13.42
C GLY A 18 3.33 -22.03 -12.41
N VAL A 19 3.86 -21.64 -11.24
CA VAL A 19 3.09 -21.02 -10.15
C VAL A 19 3.51 -19.59 -9.88
N PHE A 20 4.79 -19.38 -9.54
CA PHE A 20 5.29 -18.07 -9.10
C PHE A 20 6.69 -17.79 -9.64
N GLN A 21 6.87 -16.58 -10.14
CA GLN A 21 8.15 -16.09 -10.66
C GLN A 21 8.35 -14.61 -10.41
N PHE A 22 9.59 -14.18 -10.41
CA PHE A 22 9.91 -12.77 -10.50
C PHE A 22 10.00 -12.36 -11.97
N ARG A 23 9.23 -11.35 -12.35
CA ARG A 23 9.21 -10.78 -13.70
C ARG A 23 9.24 -9.26 -13.61
N TYR A 24 10.29 -8.65 -14.12
CA TYR A 24 10.45 -7.20 -14.05
C TYR A 24 9.46 -6.46 -14.96
N LEU A 25 8.69 -5.53 -14.37
CA LEU A 25 7.75 -4.67 -15.08
C LEU A 25 7.89 -3.21 -14.60
N GLU A 26 8.04 -2.28 -15.54
CA GLU A 26 7.93 -0.84 -15.27
C GLU A 26 6.46 -0.42 -15.37
N ASN A 27 5.79 -0.29 -14.24
CA ASN A 27 4.40 0.10 -14.17
C ASN A 27 4.26 1.64 -14.23
N ARG A 28 3.82 2.14 -15.39
CA ARG A 28 3.60 3.57 -15.64
C ARG A 28 2.14 3.99 -15.48
N GLY A 29 1.29 3.13 -14.96
CA GLY A 29 -0.13 3.36 -14.74
C GLY A 29 -0.60 2.89 -13.36
N ALA A 30 -1.89 2.57 -13.28
CA ALA A 30 -2.48 1.80 -12.18
C ALA A 30 -2.50 0.30 -12.53
N ALA A 31 -3.06 -0.51 -11.61
CA ALA A 31 -3.36 -1.91 -11.90
C ALA A 31 -4.15 -2.02 -13.20
N PHE A 32 -3.90 -3.09 -13.97
CA PHE A 32 -4.55 -3.37 -15.26
C PHE A 32 -4.28 -2.33 -16.38
N GLY A 33 -3.22 -1.51 -16.28
CA GLY A 33 -2.85 -0.55 -17.33
C GLY A 33 -3.77 0.66 -17.48
N ILE A 34 -4.64 0.91 -16.49
CA ILE A 34 -5.54 2.07 -16.49
C ILE A 34 -4.72 3.34 -16.27
N LEU A 35 -5.07 4.42 -17.01
CA LEU A 35 -4.44 5.74 -16.91
C LEU A 35 -2.92 5.73 -17.11
N GLN A 36 -2.42 4.98 -18.09
CA GLN A 36 -0.98 5.00 -18.45
C GLN A 36 -0.47 6.44 -18.66
N ASN A 37 0.76 6.69 -18.23
CA ASN A 37 1.42 8.01 -18.30
C ASN A 37 0.79 9.14 -17.46
N ARG A 38 -0.16 8.84 -16.56
CA ARG A 38 -0.74 9.80 -15.60
C ARG A 38 -0.05 9.75 -14.23
N GLN A 39 1.27 9.69 -14.21
CA GLN A 39 2.09 9.53 -12.99
C GLN A 39 1.76 10.58 -11.91
N ILE A 40 1.52 11.83 -12.32
CA ILE A 40 1.19 12.92 -11.39
C ILE A 40 -0.12 12.62 -10.64
N VAL A 41 -1.13 12.10 -11.32
CA VAL A 41 -2.42 11.75 -10.70
C VAL A 41 -2.22 10.69 -9.62
N PHE A 42 -1.42 9.65 -9.91
CA PHE A 42 -1.13 8.60 -8.93
C PHE A 42 -0.26 9.09 -7.78
N ALA A 43 0.73 9.95 -8.07
CA ALA A 43 1.57 10.53 -7.03
C ALA A 43 0.76 11.42 -6.07
N VAL A 44 -0.10 12.28 -6.62
CA VAL A 44 -1.01 13.13 -5.82
C VAL A 44 -1.99 12.27 -5.02
N GLY A 45 -2.60 11.26 -5.64
CA GLY A 45 -3.51 10.33 -4.94
C GLY A 45 -2.83 9.59 -3.80
N ALA A 46 -1.64 9.03 -4.02
CA ALA A 46 -0.85 8.36 -2.99
C ALA A 46 -0.47 9.32 -1.85
N LEU A 47 -0.10 10.56 -2.18
CA LEU A 47 0.23 11.59 -1.20
C LEU A 47 -0.99 11.97 -0.34
N LEU A 48 -2.16 12.15 -0.96
CA LEU A 48 -3.40 12.44 -0.23
C LEU A 48 -3.77 11.30 0.71
N ILE A 49 -3.71 10.05 0.24
CA ILE A 49 -3.97 8.86 1.07
C ILE A 49 -2.96 8.80 2.23
N PHE A 50 -1.68 9.00 1.95
CA PHE A 50 -0.64 8.99 2.97
C PHE A 50 -0.92 10.02 4.08
N PHE A 51 -1.19 11.28 3.73
CA PHE A 51 -1.50 12.31 4.73
C PHE A 51 -2.79 12.04 5.48
N ALA A 52 -3.83 11.52 4.80
CA ALA A 52 -5.08 11.13 5.46
C ALA A 52 -4.84 10.02 6.50
N VAL A 53 -4.06 8.99 6.14
CA VAL A 53 -3.71 7.89 7.05
C VAL A 53 -2.88 8.39 8.24
N VAL A 54 -1.87 9.23 7.99
CA VAL A 54 -1.03 9.82 9.07
C VAL A 54 -1.87 10.69 10.01
N PHE A 55 -2.78 11.49 9.46
CA PHE A 55 -3.70 12.31 10.24
C PHE A 55 -4.63 11.45 11.13
N ILE A 56 -5.22 10.40 10.57
CA ILE A 56 -6.05 9.45 11.31
C ILE A 56 -5.21 8.72 12.37
N TYR A 57 -4.02 8.26 12.02
CA TYR A 57 -3.11 7.58 12.94
C TYR A 57 -2.84 8.40 14.21
N GLY A 58 -2.61 9.71 14.05
CA GLY A 58 -2.38 10.62 15.17
C GLY A 58 -3.59 10.81 16.10
N ARG A 59 -4.78 10.38 15.66
CA ARG A 59 -6.03 10.43 16.44
C ARG A 59 -6.39 9.09 17.10
N ILE A 60 -5.84 7.97 16.63
CA ILE A 60 -6.14 6.65 17.19
C ILE A 60 -5.73 6.62 18.68
N PRO A 61 -6.64 6.25 19.59
CA PRO A 61 -6.37 6.19 21.02
C PRO A 61 -5.19 5.25 21.34
N GLN A 62 -4.38 5.63 22.35
CA GLN A 62 -3.18 4.88 22.73
C GLN A 62 -3.49 3.70 23.67
N LYS A 63 -4.59 2.99 23.41
CA LYS A 63 -5.00 1.81 24.17
C LYS A 63 -4.61 0.54 23.40
N ARG A 64 -4.32 -0.55 24.13
CA ARG A 64 -3.98 -1.86 23.51
C ARG A 64 -5.05 -2.35 22.53
N ARG A 65 -6.31 -2.04 22.79
CA ARG A 65 -7.45 -2.36 21.92
C ARG A 65 -7.27 -1.85 20.48
N PHE A 66 -6.64 -0.68 20.31
CA PHE A 66 -6.47 -0.03 19.00
C PHE A 66 -5.13 -0.32 18.32
N VAL A 67 -4.30 -1.24 18.87
CA VAL A 67 -3.04 -1.66 18.22
C VAL A 67 -3.29 -2.24 16.82
N PRO A 68 -4.28 -3.13 16.59
CA PRO A 68 -4.53 -3.65 15.24
C PRO A 68 -4.86 -2.55 14.23
N LEU A 69 -5.65 -1.54 14.61
CA LEU A 69 -5.96 -0.40 13.74
C LEU A 69 -4.73 0.43 13.39
N ARG A 70 -3.79 0.58 14.33
CA ARG A 70 -2.51 1.25 14.08
C ARG A 70 -1.64 0.45 13.12
N VAL A 71 -1.62 -0.87 13.23
CA VAL A 71 -0.92 -1.75 12.30
C VAL A 71 -1.48 -1.57 10.89
N CYS A 72 -2.81 -1.54 10.72
CA CYS A 72 -3.44 -1.24 9.43
C CYS A 72 -2.95 0.11 8.86
N ALA A 73 -2.98 1.16 9.67
CA ALA A 73 -2.56 2.49 9.22
C ALA A 73 -1.07 2.51 8.82
N ILE A 74 -0.20 1.82 9.55
CA ILE A 74 1.22 1.69 9.20
C ILE A 74 1.39 0.95 7.87
N LEU A 75 0.67 -0.15 7.65
CA LEU A 75 0.73 -0.91 6.40
C LEU A 75 0.28 -0.04 5.21
N LEU A 76 -0.87 0.64 5.34
CA LEU A 76 -1.40 1.52 4.30
C LEU A 76 -0.45 2.69 3.99
N ALA A 77 0.09 3.34 5.02
CA ALA A 77 1.05 4.42 4.84
C ALA A 77 2.35 3.93 4.18
N SER A 78 2.87 2.77 4.60
CA SER A 78 4.09 2.18 4.04
C SER A 78 3.93 1.80 2.57
N GLY A 79 2.80 1.21 2.20
CA GLY A 79 2.51 0.88 0.81
C GLY A 79 2.34 2.13 -0.06
N ALA A 80 1.60 3.13 0.43
CA ALA A 80 1.41 4.39 -0.29
C ALA A 80 2.74 5.13 -0.53
N ILE A 81 3.58 5.26 0.51
CA ILE A 81 4.86 5.95 0.41
C ILE A 81 5.86 5.16 -0.45
N GLY A 82 5.87 3.82 -0.37
CA GLY A 82 6.74 2.99 -1.21
C GLY A 82 6.49 3.22 -2.70
N ASN A 83 5.24 3.12 -3.13
CA ASN A 83 4.85 3.38 -4.51
C ASN A 83 5.02 4.86 -4.93
N LEU A 84 4.90 5.79 -3.98
CA LEU A 84 5.15 7.22 -4.23
C LEU A 84 6.64 7.49 -4.47
N ILE A 85 7.53 6.94 -3.66
CA ILE A 85 8.99 7.09 -3.82
C ILE A 85 9.43 6.61 -5.20
N ASP A 86 8.96 5.44 -5.63
CA ASP A 86 9.29 4.92 -6.96
C ASP A 86 8.84 5.88 -8.08
N ARG A 87 7.62 6.41 -7.99
CA ARG A 87 7.10 7.37 -8.99
C ARG A 87 7.88 8.68 -9.03
N LEU A 88 8.24 9.22 -7.87
CA LEU A 88 9.02 10.46 -7.80
C LEU A 88 10.45 10.28 -8.27
N ALA A 89 11.07 9.14 -7.98
CA ALA A 89 12.46 8.87 -8.32
C ALA A 89 12.65 8.37 -9.75
N ARG A 90 11.67 7.65 -10.32
CA ARG A 90 11.83 6.89 -11.57
C ARG A 90 10.76 7.19 -12.61
N ASN A 91 9.67 7.89 -12.25
CA ASN A 91 8.48 8.07 -13.07
C ASN A 91 7.73 6.76 -13.40
N TYR A 92 7.97 5.68 -12.66
CA TYR A 92 7.25 4.42 -12.72
C TYR A 92 7.45 3.65 -11.41
N VAL A 93 6.59 2.67 -11.16
CA VAL A 93 6.74 1.72 -10.07
C VAL A 93 7.38 0.44 -10.60
N VAL A 94 8.31 -0.16 -9.84
CA VAL A 94 8.90 -1.45 -10.19
C VAL A 94 8.05 -2.57 -9.62
N ASP A 95 7.28 -3.24 -10.48
CA ASP A 95 6.54 -4.44 -10.14
C ASP A 95 7.35 -5.68 -10.54
N PHE A 96 7.27 -6.74 -9.73
CA PHE A 96 8.11 -7.93 -9.98
C PHE A 96 7.53 -9.25 -9.49
N CYS A 97 6.49 -9.27 -8.69
CA CYS A 97 5.82 -10.48 -8.24
C CYS A 97 4.76 -10.92 -9.26
N TYR A 98 4.90 -12.11 -9.83
CA TYR A 98 3.99 -12.64 -10.82
C TYR A 98 3.50 -14.05 -10.46
N PHE A 99 2.18 -14.20 -10.26
CA PHE A 99 1.54 -15.49 -10.12
C PHE A 99 1.10 -16.02 -11.49
N ASN A 100 1.98 -16.82 -12.09
CA ASN A 100 1.77 -17.37 -13.43
C ASN A 100 0.58 -18.33 -13.51
N LEU A 101 0.30 -19.06 -12.42
CA LEU A 101 -0.78 -20.06 -12.37
C LEU A 101 -2.17 -19.47 -12.70
N ILE A 102 -2.41 -18.24 -12.30
CA ILE A 102 -3.72 -17.55 -12.48
C ILE A 102 -3.60 -16.32 -13.35
N ASP A 103 -2.45 -16.11 -13.99
CA ASP A 103 -2.12 -14.92 -14.79
C ASP A 103 -2.46 -13.61 -14.06
N PHE A 104 -2.11 -13.55 -12.77
CA PHE A 104 -2.40 -12.39 -11.94
C PHE A 104 -1.51 -11.21 -12.34
N PRO A 105 -2.03 -9.97 -12.41
CA PRO A 105 -1.21 -8.80 -12.72
C PRO A 105 0.05 -8.72 -11.86
N ILE A 106 1.17 -8.35 -12.47
CA ILE A 106 2.45 -8.22 -11.77
C ILE A 106 2.32 -7.08 -10.76
N PHE A 107 2.80 -7.30 -9.54
CA PHE A 107 2.70 -6.38 -8.42
C PHE A 107 4.01 -6.32 -7.62
N ASN A 108 4.06 -5.47 -6.60
CA ASN A 108 5.22 -5.30 -5.73
C ASN A 108 4.85 -5.45 -4.24
N VAL A 109 5.85 -5.35 -3.36
CA VAL A 109 5.68 -5.49 -1.91
C VAL A 109 4.84 -4.36 -1.31
N ALA A 110 4.91 -3.13 -1.86
CA ALA A 110 4.09 -2.02 -1.38
C ALA A 110 2.60 -2.26 -1.64
N ASP A 111 2.26 -2.90 -2.77
CA ASP A 111 0.88 -3.31 -3.07
C ASP A 111 0.40 -4.38 -2.07
N CYS A 112 1.28 -5.32 -1.68
CA CYS A 112 0.96 -6.28 -0.62
C CYS A 112 0.59 -5.58 0.69
N TYR A 113 1.33 -4.55 1.09
CA TYR A 113 1.03 -3.80 2.31
C TYR A 113 -0.32 -3.10 2.23
N VAL A 114 -0.65 -2.50 1.08
CA VAL A 114 -1.97 -1.87 0.88
C VAL A 114 -3.08 -2.90 0.97
N VAL A 115 -2.96 -4.02 0.24
CA VAL A 115 -3.99 -5.07 0.21
C VAL A 115 -4.19 -5.69 1.58
N ILE A 116 -3.11 -6.09 2.27
CA ILE A 116 -3.19 -6.65 3.63
C ILE A 116 -3.78 -5.63 4.61
N GLY A 117 -3.36 -4.37 4.52
CA GLY A 117 -3.88 -3.29 5.34
C GLY A 117 -5.38 -3.07 5.15
N CYS A 118 -5.87 -3.08 3.89
CA CYS A 118 -7.29 -2.95 3.56
C CYS A 118 -8.11 -4.14 4.07
N ILE A 119 -7.63 -5.38 3.84
CA ILE A 119 -8.31 -6.59 4.30
C ILE A 119 -8.40 -6.60 5.83
N LEU A 120 -7.28 -6.34 6.51
CA LEU A 120 -7.24 -6.29 7.97
C LEU A 120 -8.17 -5.19 8.49
N PHE A 121 -8.17 -4.01 7.90
CA PHE A 121 -9.08 -2.93 8.25
C PHE A 121 -10.54 -3.35 8.11
N GLY A 122 -10.91 -3.97 6.99
CA GLY A 122 -12.26 -4.48 6.78
C GLY A 122 -12.69 -5.51 7.83
N ILE A 123 -11.82 -6.47 8.17
CA ILE A 123 -12.08 -7.46 9.23
C ILE A 123 -12.27 -6.78 10.59
N LEU A 124 -11.44 -5.80 10.92
CA LEU A 124 -11.52 -5.08 12.19
C LEU A 124 -12.82 -4.29 12.31
N ILE A 125 -13.25 -3.60 11.26
CA ILE A 125 -14.50 -2.84 11.25
C ILE A 125 -15.72 -3.75 11.36
N LEU A 126 -15.72 -4.86 10.63
CA LEU A 126 -16.90 -5.73 10.56
C LEU A 126 -17.05 -6.63 11.79
N PHE A 127 -15.94 -7.07 12.41
CA PHE A 127 -15.99 -8.13 13.43
C PHE A 127 -15.35 -7.77 14.76
N TYR A 128 -14.49 -6.75 14.83
CA TYR A 128 -13.71 -6.48 16.04
C TYR A 128 -14.13 -5.22 16.78
N TYR A 129 -14.40 -4.12 16.08
CA TYR A 129 -14.81 -2.86 16.67
C TYR A 129 -16.34 -2.69 16.66
N LYS A 130 -16.85 -1.94 17.65
CA LYS A 130 -18.26 -1.49 17.70
C LYS A 130 -18.33 -0.02 17.30
N ASP A 131 -19.45 0.42 16.75
CA ASP A 131 -19.66 1.80 16.27
C ASP A 131 -19.30 2.85 17.32
N GLN A 132 -19.66 2.62 18.58
CA GLN A 132 -19.38 3.51 19.72
C GLN A 132 -17.86 3.68 19.97
N GLU A 133 -17.01 2.76 19.51
CA GLU A 133 -15.54 2.87 19.69
C GLU A 133 -14.89 3.86 18.73
N PHE A 134 -15.64 4.42 17.76
CA PHE A 134 -15.15 5.38 16.76
C PHE A 134 -15.46 6.84 17.10
N ASP A 135 -16.06 7.15 18.24
CA ASP A 135 -16.38 8.52 18.66
C ASP A 135 -15.16 9.46 18.66
N TRP A 136 -13.95 8.90 18.85
CA TRP A 136 -12.71 9.64 18.79
C TRP A 136 -12.39 10.23 17.39
N VAL A 137 -12.97 9.69 16.32
CA VAL A 137 -12.78 10.20 14.96
C VAL A 137 -13.36 11.62 14.84
N LEU A 138 -14.52 11.85 15.46
CA LEU A 138 -15.26 13.11 15.40
C LEU A 138 -14.88 14.09 16.53
N GLN A 139 -14.21 13.61 17.60
CA GLN A 139 -13.81 14.48 18.71
C GLN A 139 -12.71 15.43 18.30
N LYS A 140 -12.96 16.74 18.39
CA LYS A 140 -11.93 17.79 18.29
C LYS A 140 -10.88 17.59 19.40
N LYS A 141 -9.62 17.53 19.02
CA LYS A 141 -8.47 17.52 19.93
C LYS A 141 -8.39 18.87 20.68
N GLY A 142 -9.19 19.05 21.72
CA GLY A 142 -9.26 20.35 22.38
C GLY A 142 -10.18 20.43 23.61
N SER A 143 -10.97 19.39 23.91
CA SER A 143 -11.81 19.38 25.12
C SER A 143 -11.20 18.45 26.16
N ARG A 144 -10.06 18.85 26.73
CA ARG A 144 -9.61 18.43 28.06
C ARG A 144 -9.68 19.66 28.94
N SER A 145 -10.81 19.87 29.62
CA SER A 145 -10.88 20.63 30.85
C SER A 145 -10.60 19.70 32.01
#